data_a0c9cb742fc19b82fd7d4655654973f7
#
_entry.id   a0c9cb742fc19b82fd7d4655654973f7
#
_cell.length_a   1.000
_cell.length_b   1.000
_cell.length_c   1.000
_cell.angle_alpha   90.00
_cell.angle_beta   90.00
_cell.angle_gamma   90.00
#
_symmetry.space_group_name_H-M   'P 1'
#
loop_
_entity.id
_entity.type
_entity.pdbx_description
1 polymer ?
#
loop_
_entity_poly.entity_id
_entity_poly.type
_entity_poly.pdbx_seq_one_letter_code
_entity_poly.pdbx_strand_id
1 'polypeptide(L)'
;MRMKLRQCAAAVTAIALGACNLDLQNPNAPTETQVTTSVDGVIALATGLQNRYSQSYGNFAYMAGLVNDEFAAVSAALVSISDAEQGAVAPGTAIADNVFNSVYRTVRTADDLLAGSDALAAQFDVGTRSGIRALAFALKADALGEALMSYQQLPIDTYQNTAPSYVGRSVALQRVRDLLDSAQSTIAATAPSTFFTTRILTPGVNLSNMIQLFRARYARIANDDAAAIAASNQVARSGTTAVSALQFVTPTVNFYSNVTGGANGIAPRRQWRLSMTGGDQRFTYFVVPAATTGRVGSLLDAWNRYATATAPLPVYFPDEALLIKAEALARQNNFAAAIAVLDSVRTDCTGGRGIDDPKACLAAYSGAVTQAAILDDIYVQRRYELFGTGLRWEDSRRRTAIRGPVATPAVPVDGQRCWLPYAVGDRNANKNVPADATEPSTFPATCPTT
;
A
#
# COMPACT_ATOMS: atom_id res chain seq x y z
N MET A 1 21.24 -3.34 72.37
CA MET A 1 20.23 -2.57 71.59
C MET A 1 20.57 -2.38 70.10
N ARG A 2 21.86 -2.23 69.70
CA ARG A 2 22.29 -2.05 68.26
C ARG A 2 22.12 -3.27 67.36
N MET A 3 22.07 -4.51 67.92
CA MET A 3 21.94 -5.74 67.13
C MET A 3 20.51 -5.99 66.70
N LYS A 4 19.50 -5.62 67.47
CA LYS A 4 18.06 -5.76 67.14
C LYS A 4 17.62 -4.76 66.04
N LEU A 5 18.26 -3.56 65.98
CA LEU A 5 17.94 -2.56 64.95
C LEU A 5 18.43 -3.00 63.56
N ARG A 6 19.57 -3.69 63.46
CA ARG A 6 20.11 -4.21 62.19
C ARG A 6 19.29 -5.37 61.63
N GLN A 7 18.71 -6.22 62.50
CA GLN A 7 17.84 -7.31 62.08
C GLN A 7 16.47 -6.80 61.61
N CYS A 8 15.92 -5.76 62.22
CA CYS A 8 14.68 -5.12 61.72
C CYS A 8 14.93 -4.38 60.40
N ALA A 9 16.04 -3.72 60.18
CA ALA A 9 16.37 -3.06 58.91
C ALA A 9 16.54 -4.08 57.77
N ALA A 10 17.19 -5.22 58.01
CA ALA A 10 17.35 -6.27 57.00
C ALA A 10 15.99 -6.94 56.63
N ALA A 11 15.08 -7.11 57.57
CA ALA A 11 13.74 -7.67 57.33
C ALA A 11 12.86 -6.69 56.49
N VAL A 12 12.94 -5.37 56.75
CA VAL A 12 12.19 -4.37 56.01
C VAL A 12 12.73 -4.24 54.58
N THR A 13 14.03 -4.37 54.36
CA THR A 13 14.66 -4.33 53.02
C THR A 13 14.27 -5.60 52.21
N ALA A 14 14.19 -6.76 52.84
CA ALA A 14 13.78 -8.00 52.18
C ALA A 14 12.28 -7.97 51.77
N ILE A 15 11.42 -7.35 52.54
CA ILE A 15 9.98 -7.19 52.23
C ILE A 15 9.81 -6.14 51.09
N ALA A 16 10.61 -5.09 51.06
CA ALA A 16 10.54 -4.09 50.00
C ALA A 16 11.02 -4.62 48.60
N LEU A 17 11.92 -5.62 48.59
CA LEU A 17 12.38 -6.27 47.34
C LEU A 17 11.39 -7.32 46.83
N GLY A 18 10.49 -7.87 47.66
CA GLY A 18 9.45 -8.81 47.25
C GLY A 18 8.14 -8.15 46.81
N ALA A 19 7.99 -6.83 46.97
CA ALA A 19 6.75 -6.12 46.61
C ALA A 19 6.71 -5.55 45.21
N CYS A 20 7.81 -5.63 44.43
CA CYS A 20 7.80 -5.30 43.03
C CYS A 20 7.41 -6.53 42.19
N ASN A 21 6.12 -6.78 42.09
CA ASN A 21 5.61 -7.63 41.03
C ASN A 21 5.69 -6.81 39.73
N LEU A 22 6.79 -7.00 38.98
CA LEU A 22 7.04 -6.29 37.70
C LEU A 22 6.14 -6.78 36.57
N ASP A 23 5.31 -7.81 36.81
CA ASP A 23 4.29 -8.27 35.87
C ASP A 23 2.98 -7.47 36.02
N LEU A 24 3.06 -6.16 36.00
CA LEU A 24 1.89 -5.31 35.80
C LEU A 24 1.44 -5.46 34.34
N GLN A 25 0.60 -6.45 34.11
CA GLN A 25 -0.09 -6.55 32.83
C GLN A 25 -0.99 -5.31 32.68
N ASN A 26 -0.73 -4.51 31.65
CA ASN A 26 -1.60 -3.41 31.31
C ASN A 26 -2.94 -3.99 30.83
N PRO A 27 -4.07 -3.84 31.56
CA PRO A 27 -5.34 -4.42 31.16
C PRO A 27 -5.87 -3.83 29.84
N ASN A 28 -5.34 -2.69 29.41
CA ASN A 28 -5.69 -2.03 28.15
C ASN A 28 -4.75 -2.39 26.99
N ALA A 29 -3.73 -3.21 27.22
CA ALA A 29 -2.79 -3.70 26.21
C ALA A 29 -2.62 -5.21 26.38
N PRO A 30 -3.53 -6.02 25.82
CA PRO A 30 -3.43 -7.48 25.91
C PRO A 30 -2.12 -7.97 25.30
N THR A 31 -1.50 -8.98 25.92
CA THR A 31 -0.29 -9.62 25.41
C THR A 31 -0.58 -10.39 24.12
N GLU A 32 0.44 -10.62 23.29
CA GLU A 32 0.34 -11.46 22.10
C GLU A 32 -0.32 -12.81 22.41
N THR A 33 0.06 -13.45 23.51
CA THR A 33 -0.54 -14.72 23.95
C THR A 33 -2.03 -14.57 24.22
N GLN A 34 -2.48 -13.51 24.87
CA GLN A 34 -3.90 -13.30 25.17
C GLN A 34 -4.75 -13.12 23.92
N VAL A 35 -4.24 -12.43 22.89
CA VAL A 35 -4.98 -12.21 21.63
C VAL A 35 -5.01 -13.45 20.74
N THR A 36 -3.98 -14.30 20.78
CA THR A 36 -3.89 -15.48 19.90
C THR A 36 -4.51 -16.74 20.50
N THR A 37 -4.89 -16.73 21.79
CA THR A 37 -5.44 -17.90 22.50
C THR A 37 -6.95 -17.84 22.75
N SER A 38 -7.66 -16.83 22.24
CA SER A 38 -9.12 -16.74 22.35
C SER A 38 -9.75 -16.33 21.01
N VAL A 39 -10.97 -16.79 20.76
CA VAL A 39 -11.73 -16.45 19.55
C VAL A 39 -11.93 -14.95 19.42
N ASP A 40 -12.33 -14.28 20.51
CA ASP A 40 -12.52 -12.81 20.51
C ASP A 40 -11.21 -12.07 20.27
N GLY A 41 -10.09 -12.58 20.80
CA GLY A 41 -8.76 -12.04 20.56
C GLY A 41 -8.36 -12.12 19.07
N VAL A 42 -8.58 -13.27 18.43
CA VAL A 42 -8.31 -13.45 16.99
C VAL A 42 -9.22 -12.56 16.12
N ILE A 43 -10.50 -12.39 16.51
CA ILE A 43 -11.41 -11.46 15.81
C ILE A 43 -10.92 -10.02 15.96
N ALA A 44 -10.52 -9.61 17.16
CA ALA A 44 -9.96 -8.27 17.40
C ALA A 44 -8.66 -8.07 16.61
N LEU A 45 -7.82 -9.10 16.51
CA LEU A 45 -6.59 -9.06 15.70
C LEU A 45 -6.88 -8.91 14.21
N ALA A 46 -7.93 -9.56 13.69
CA ALA A 46 -8.35 -9.42 12.29
C ALA A 46 -8.82 -7.98 11.97
N THR A 47 -9.51 -7.33 12.89
CA THR A 47 -9.88 -5.91 12.79
C THR A 47 -8.64 -5.02 12.89
N GLY A 48 -7.75 -5.32 13.84
CA GLY A 48 -6.47 -4.60 14.02
C GLY A 48 -5.55 -4.70 12.82
N LEU A 49 -5.53 -5.83 12.10
CA LEU A 49 -4.76 -6.02 10.88
C LEU A 49 -5.22 -5.06 9.78
N GLN A 50 -6.51 -4.87 9.58
CA GLN A 50 -7.05 -3.94 8.57
C GLN A 50 -6.64 -2.49 8.88
N ASN A 51 -6.65 -2.10 10.17
CA ASN A 51 -6.17 -0.79 10.60
C ASN A 51 -4.66 -0.60 10.34
N ARG A 52 -3.84 -1.61 10.70
CA ARG A 52 -2.39 -1.56 10.44
C ARG A 52 -2.08 -1.50 8.95
N TYR A 53 -2.80 -2.26 8.14
CA TYR A 53 -2.66 -2.22 6.70
C TYR A 53 -3.01 -0.83 6.14
N SER A 54 -4.07 -0.17 6.63
CA SER A 54 -4.41 1.18 6.16
C SER A 54 -3.30 2.20 6.45
N GLN A 55 -2.58 2.04 7.58
CA GLN A 55 -1.43 2.88 7.91
C GLN A 55 -0.21 2.55 7.04
N SER A 56 0.04 1.26 6.78
CA SER A 56 1.10 0.82 5.87
C SER A 56 0.90 1.39 4.48
N TYR A 57 -0.28 1.18 3.92
CA TYR A 57 -0.67 1.72 2.63
C TYR A 57 -0.53 3.26 2.57
N GLY A 58 -0.97 3.97 3.61
CA GLY A 58 -0.82 5.42 3.71
C GLY A 58 0.63 5.88 3.70
N ASN A 59 1.51 5.24 4.49
CA ASN A 59 2.94 5.57 4.52
C ASN A 59 3.63 5.27 3.18
N PHE A 60 3.30 4.13 2.56
CA PHE A 60 3.80 3.77 1.23
C PHE A 60 3.38 4.81 0.18
N ALA A 61 2.08 5.10 0.07
CA ALA A 61 1.55 6.03 -0.92
C ALA A 61 2.07 7.47 -0.71
N TYR A 62 2.24 7.90 0.55
CA TYR A 62 2.85 9.18 0.89
C TYR A 62 4.27 9.31 0.36
N MET A 63 5.12 8.31 0.67
CA MET A 63 6.52 8.34 0.24
C MET A 63 6.62 8.20 -1.28
N ALA A 64 5.89 7.25 -1.87
CA ALA A 64 5.86 7.04 -3.31
C ALA A 64 5.42 8.30 -4.07
N GLY A 65 4.39 8.99 -3.58
CA GLY A 65 3.91 10.22 -4.20
C GLY A 65 4.91 11.38 -4.11
N LEU A 66 5.68 11.48 -3.01
CA LEU A 66 6.75 12.46 -2.89
C LEU A 66 7.89 12.20 -3.90
N VAL A 67 8.40 10.96 -3.96
CA VAL A 67 9.52 10.62 -4.84
C VAL A 67 9.15 10.50 -6.32
N ASN A 68 7.86 10.57 -6.64
CA ASN A 68 7.32 10.50 -8.02
C ASN A 68 6.57 11.74 -8.47
N ASP A 69 6.81 12.88 -7.83
CA ASP A 69 6.24 14.17 -8.24
C ASP A 69 4.70 14.25 -8.26
N GLU A 70 4.00 13.35 -7.54
CA GLU A 70 2.56 13.48 -7.32
C GLU A 70 2.27 14.53 -6.23
N PHE A 71 3.10 14.52 -5.18
CA PHE A 71 2.99 15.40 -4.02
C PHE A 71 4.23 16.28 -3.86
N ALA A 72 4.05 17.38 -3.15
CA ALA A 72 5.15 18.20 -2.71
C ALA A 72 4.94 18.68 -1.27
N ALA A 73 6.06 19.02 -0.61
CA ALA A 73 6.08 19.53 0.75
C ALA A 73 5.39 20.89 0.85
N VAL A 74 4.43 21.06 1.77
CA VAL A 74 3.87 22.38 2.06
C VAL A 74 4.93 23.28 2.70
N SER A 75 4.72 24.59 2.72
CA SER A 75 5.71 25.55 3.22
C SER A 75 6.14 25.31 4.66
N ALA A 76 5.25 24.81 5.52
CA ALA A 76 5.50 24.49 6.92
C ALA A 76 6.12 23.09 7.15
N ALA A 77 6.29 22.29 6.10
CA ALA A 77 6.81 20.92 6.24
C ALA A 77 8.27 20.90 6.67
N LEU A 78 8.68 19.78 7.31
CA LEU A 78 10.07 19.52 7.68
C LEU A 78 10.98 19.47 6.44
N VAL A 79 12.25 19.75 6.62
CA VAL A 79 13.27 19.67 5.56
C VAL A 79 13.32 18.26 4.95
N SER A 80 13.25 17.22 5.77
CA SER A 80 13.24 15.83 5.29
C SER A 80 12.11 15.48 4.34
N ILE A 81 10.98 16.19 4.40
CA ILE A 81 9.87 16.02 3.46
C ILE A 81 10.22 16.66 2.12
N SER A 82 10.79 17.88 2.15
CA SER A 82 11.23 18.54 0.92
C SER A 82 12.48 17.90 0.30
N ASP A 83 13.32 17.26 1.10
CA ASP A 83 14.43 16.45 0.59
C ASP A 83 13.93 15.21 -0.14
N ALA A 84 12.91 14.52 0.43
CA ALA A 84 12.27 13.38 -0.22
C ALA A 84 11.58 13.75 -1.53
N GLU A 85 10.95 14.92 -1.59
CA GLU A 85 10.38 15.50 -2.81
C GLU A 85 11.45 15.68 -3.92
N GLN A 86 12.71 15.87 -3.53
CA GLN A 86 13.85 16.03 -4.43
C GLN A 86 14.65 14.72 -4.61
N GLY A 87 14.15 13.59 -4.11
CA GLY A 87 14.81 12.29 -4.14
C GLY A 87 15.89 12.07 -3.10
N ALA A 88 16.20 13.07 -2.27
CA ALA A 88 17.24 12.99 -1.23
C ALA A 88 16.70 12.38 0.06
N VAL A 89 16.40 11.09 0.05
CA VAL A 89 15.90 10.37 1.22
C VAL A 89 17.07 9.85 2.06
N ALA A 90 17.30 10.46 3.21
CA ALA A 90 18.36 10.01 4.12
C ALA A 90 17.91 8.82 4.99
N PRO A 91 18.78 7.81 5.24
CA PRO A 91 18.52 6.74 6.19
C PRO A 91 18.23 7.29 7.59
N GLY A 92 17.32 6.65 8.32
CA GLY A 92 16.97 7.04 9.70
C GLY A 92 16.05 8.25 9.80
N THR A 93 15.60 8.81 8.69
CA THR A 93 14.50 9.79 8.74
C THR A 93 13.19 9.09 9.01
N ALA A 94 12.34 9.70 9.85
CA ALA A 94 11.06 9.09 10.23
C ALA A 94 10.21 8.69 9.01
N ILE A 95 10.22 9.50 7.94
CA ILE A 95 9.43 9.23 6.74
C ILE A 95 9.94 8.00 5.97
N ALA A 96 11.26 7.74 5.94
CA ALA A 96 11.84 6.57 5.31
C ALA A 96 11.59 5.32 6.16
N ASP A 97 11.89 5.39 7.45
CA ASP A 97 11.75 4.26 8.37
C ASP A 97 10.28 3.86 8.58
N ASN A 98 9.34 4.80 8.51
CA ASN A 98 7.89 4.52 8.68
C ASN A 98 7.34 3.58 7.60
N VAL A 99 7.83 3.64 6.36
CA VAL A 99 7.39 2.69 5.31
C VAL A 99 7.76 1.27 5.71
N PHE A 100 9.03 1.01 6.05
CA PHE A 100 9.50 -0.29 6.48
C PHE A 100 8.76 -0.79 7.73
N ASN A 101 8.75 0.04 8.77
CA ASN A 101 8.17 -0.31 10.06
C ASN A 101 6.67 -0.63 9.97
N SER A 102 5.88 0.13 9.20
CA SER A 102 4.44 -0.12 9.06
C SER A 102 4.14 -1.37 8.24
N VAL A 103 4.89 -1.61 7.16
CA VAL A 103 4.80 -2.83 6.38
C VAL A 103 5.04 -4.06 7.25
N TYR A 104 6.18 -4.11 7.96
CA TYR A 104 6.53 -5.32 8.73
C TYR A 104 5.70 -5.51 10.00
N ARG A 105 5.12 -4.43 10.56
CA ARG A 105 4.07 -4.56 11.58
C ARG A 105 2.80 -5.20 11.01
N THR A 106 2.42 -4.87 9.78
CA THR A 106 1.28 -5.48 9.09
C THR A 106 1.55 -6.95 8.80
N VAL A 107 2.73 -7.26 8.24
CA VAL A 107 3.17 -8.64 7.99
C VAL A 107 3.15 -9.48 9.27
N ARG A 108 3.74 -8.98 10.36
CA ARG A 108 3.73 -9.67 11.66
C ARG A 108 2.31 -9.91 12.19
N THR A 109 1.46 -8.89 12.14
CA THR A 109 0.06 -9.04 12.61
C THR A 109 -0.71 -10.06 11.78
N ALA A 110 -0.44 -10.15 10.47
CA ALA A 110 -1.04 -11.17 9.62
C ALA A 110 -0.55 -12.59 9.97
N ASP A 111 0.74 -12.74 10.28
CA ASP A 111 1.31 -14.03 10.72
C ASP A 111 0.71 -14.48 12.06
N ASP A 112 0.60 -13.57 13.02
CA ASP A 112 -0.03 -13.85 14.33
C ASP A 112 -1.51 -14.24 14.15
N LEU A 113 -2.21 -13.58 13.23
CA LEU A 113 -3.60 -13.89 12.89
C LEU A 113 -3.75 -15.29 12.27
N LEU A 114 -2.85 -15.65 11.36
CA LEU A 114 -2.81 -17.01 10.77
C LEU A 114 -2.56 -18.05 11.85
N ALA A 115 -1.55 -17.86 12.69
CA ALA A 115 -1.20 -18.77 13.77
C ALA A 115 -2.35 -18.93 14.80
N GLY A 116 -2.98 -17.82 15.22
CA GLY A 116 -4.13 -17.84 16.13
C GLY A 116 -5.35 -18.55 15.53
N SER A 117 -5.64 -18.29 14.24
CA SER A 117 -6.74 -18.96 13.53
C SER A 117 -6.52 -20.46 13.34
N ASP A 118 -5.26 -20.92 13.30
CA ASP A 118 -4.91 -22.34 13.22
C ASP A 118 -4.97 -23.01 14.58
N ALA A 119 -4.47 -22.36 15.63
CA ALA A 119 -4.52 -22.87 17.00
C ALA A 119 -5.96 -23.05 17.51
N LEU A 120 -6.88 -22.20 17.06
CA LEU A 120 -8.29 -22.20 17.46
C LEU A 120 -9.23 -22.76 16.38
N ALA A 121 -8.72 -23.56 15.45
CA ALA A 121 -9.46 -24.03 14.27
C ALA A 121 -10.80 -24.70 14.61
N ALA A 122 -10.88 -25.49 15.69
CA ALA A 122 -12.07 -26.18 16.13
C ALA A 122 -13.12 -25.27 16.80
N GLN A 123 -12.75 -24.03 17.16
CA GLN A 123 -13.62 -23.07 17.86
C GLN A 123 -14.30 -22.08 16.88
N PHE A 124 -13.81 -21.99 15.65
CA PHE A 124 -14.41 -21.17 14.62
C PHE A 124 -15.38 -21.97 13.75
N ASP A 125 -16.46 -21.33 13.27
CA ASP A 125 -17.13 -21.87 12.10
C ASP A 125 -16.20 -21.79 10.88
N VAL A 126 -16.35 -22.74 9.96
CA VAL A 126 -15.42 -22.90 8.83
C VAL A 126 -15.39 -21.67 7.91
N GLY A 127 -16.53 -20.99 7.73
CA GLY A 127 -16.62 -19.79 6.88
C GLY A 127 -15.98 -18.56 7.53
N THR A 128 -16.13 -18.39 8.84
CA THR A 128 -15.46 -17.29 9.57
C THR A 128 -13.95 -17.49 9.55
N ARG A 129 -13.47 -18.69 9.80
CA ARG A 129 -12.04 -19.01 9.73
C ARG A 129 -11.50 -18.80 8.31
N SER A 130 -12.23 -19.23 7.29
CA SER A 130 -11.86 -19.01 5.88
C SER A 130 -11.68 -17.52 5.60
N GLY A 131 -12.66 -16.67 5.96
CA GLY A 131 -12.59 -15.23 5.77
C GLY A 131 -11.38 -14.60 6.47
N ILE A 132 -11.13 -14.96 7.74
CA ILE A 132 -9.99 -14.46 8.53
C ILE A 132 -8.67 -14.83 7.86
N ARG A 133 -8.49 -16.08 7.45
CA ARG A 133 -7.25 -16.54 6.82
C ARG A 133 -7.01 -15.89 5.45
N ALA A 134 -8.05 -15.81 4.63
CA ALA A 134 -7.94 -15.17 3.31
C ALA A 134 -7.61 -13.67 3.43
N LEU A 135 -8.21 -12.97 4.40
CA LEU A 135 -7.88 -11.59 4.71
C LEU A 135 -6.41 -11.45 5.15
N ALA A 136 -5.94 -12.32 6.04
CA ALA A 136 -4.55 -12.30 6.51
C ALA A 136 -3.56 -12.52 5.35
N PHE A 137 -3.80 -13.53 4.51
CA PHE A 137 -2.96 -13.80 3.32
C PHE A 137 -2.96 -12.62 2.35
N ALA A 138 -4.13 -12.04 2.05
CA ALA A 138 -4.25 -10.95 1.09
C ALA A 138 -3.55 -9.67 1.57
N LEU A 139 -3.76 -9.26 2.83
CA LEU A 139 -3.14 -8.06 3.37
C LEU A 139 -1.64 -8.24 3.64
N LYS A 140 -1.18 -9.45 4.03
CA LYS A 140 0.24 -9.78 4.09
C LYS A 140 0.90 -9.69 2.72
N ALA A 141 0.23 -10.20 1.69
CA ALA A 141 0.74 -10.18 0.32
C ALA A 141 0.93 -8.75 -0.18
N ASP A 142 -0.09 -7.89 -0.04
CA ASP A 142 0.00 -6.52 -0.53
C ASP A 142 0.98 -5.67 0.30
N ALA A 143 1.08 -5.87 1.62
CA ALA A 143 2.11 -5.24 2.44
C ALA A 143 3.54 -5.63 2.00
N LEU A 144 3.80 -6.92 1.70
CA LEU A 144 5.07 -7.32 1.09
C LEU A 144 5.25 -6.74 -0.32
N GLY A 145 4.16 -6.52 -1.05
CA GLY A 145 4.15 -5.82 -2.33
C GLY A 145 4.52 -4.34 -2.21
N GLU A 146 4.06 -3.65 -1.16
CA GLU A 146 4.50 -2.27 -0.84
C GLU A 146 6.02 -2.25 -0.57
N ALA A 147 6.54 -3.22 0.20
CA ALA A 147 7.98 -3.36 0.40
C ALA A 147 8.73 -3.66 -0.91
N LEU A 148 8.20 -4.54 -1.75
CA LEU A 148 8.74 -4.85 -3.09
C LEU A 148 8.84 -3.60 -3.97
N MET A 149 7.85 -2.72 -3.88
CA MET A 149 7.84 -1.47 -4.62
C MET A 149 8.71 -0.38 -3.98
N SER A 150 9.14 -0.54 -2.73
CA SER A 150 9.92 0.44 -1.98
C SER A 150 11.40 0.12 -1.89
N TYR A 151 11.77 -1.16 -1.85
CA TYR A 151 13.14 -1.61 -1.57
C TYR A 151 13.67 -2.54 -2.67
N GLN A 152 14.99 -2.50 -2.88
CA GLN A 152 15.66 -3.36 -3.87
C GLN A 152 15.63 -4.84 -3.46
N GLN A 153 15.80 -5.12 -2.18
CA GLN A 153 15.69 -6.43 -1.55
C GLN A 153 14.81 -6.33 -0.31
N LEU A 154 14.19 -7.42 0.11
CA LEU A 154 13.33 -7.42 1.30
C LEU A 154 13.31 -8.79 1.99
N PRO A 155 13.12 -8.85 3.32
CA PRO A 155 12.92 -10.10 4.02
C PRO A 155 11.48 -10.57 3.85
N ILE A 156 11.30 -11.87 3.55
CA ILE A 156 9.98 -12.48 3.32
C ILE A 156 9.57 -13.49 4.38
N ASP A 157 10.54 -14.03 5.14
CA ASP A 157 10.37 -15.03 6.19
C ASP A 157 10.73 -14.42 7.54
N THR A 158 9.85 -13.53 8.03
CA THR A 158 10.09 -12.74 9.24
C THR A 158 9.42 -13.29 10.50
N TYR A 159 8.49 -14.26 10.37
CA TYR A 159 7.75 -14.78 11.52
C TYR A 159 8.65 -15.58 12.46
N GLN A 160 8.73 -15.15 13.71
CA GLN A 160 9.61 -15.74 14.75
C GLN A 160 11.10 -15.83 14.33
N ASN A 161 11.51 -15.00 13.37
CA ASN A 161 12.87 -14.93 12.88
C ASN A 161 13.46 -13.53 13.19
N THR A 162 14.45 -13.47 14.05
CA THR A 162 15.08 -12.21 14.48
C THR A 162 16.17 -11.70 13.53
N ALA A 163 16.61 -12.53 12.58
CA ALA A 163 17.63 -12.18 11.59
C ALA A 163 17.27 -12.74 10.20
N PRO A 164 16.12 -12.33 9.62
CA PRO A 164 15.68 -12.84 8.33
C PRO A 164 16.66 -12.46 7.22
N SER A 165 16.83 -13.37 6.25
CA SER A 165 17.58 -13.08 5.04
C SER A 165 16.78 -12.18 4.10
N TYR A 166 17.48 -11.28 3.43
CA TYR A 166 16.92 -10.43 2.38
C TYR A 166 16.99 -11.18 1.03
N VAL A 167 15.94 -11.06 0.26
CA VAL A 167 15.83 -11.69 -1.07
C VAL A 167 15.60 -10.63 -2.16
N GLY A 168 16.02 -10.94 -3.38
CA GLY A 168 15.79 -10.09 -4.54
C GLY A 168 14.32 -10.04 -4.96
N ARG A 169 14.00 -9.07 -5.81
CA ARG A 169 12.61 -8.77 -6.24
C ARG A 169 11.86 -9.96 -6.83
N SER A 170 12.52 -10.79 -7.65
CA SER A 170 11.86 -11.95 -8.29
C SER A 170 11.35 -12.97 -7.27
N VAL A 171 12.16 -13.27 -6.25
CA VAL A 171 11.79 -14.20 -5.17
C VAL A 171 10.68 -13.59 -4.31
N ALA A 172 10.82 -12.32 -3.96
CA ALA A 172 9.81 -11.61 -3.18
C ALA A 172 8.46 -11.51 -3.92
N LEU A 173 8.48 -11.21 -5.22
CA LEU A 173 7.28 -11.15 -6.06
C LEU A 173 6.59 -12.52 -6.15
N GLN A 174 7.37 -13.60 -6.27
CA GLN A 174 6.79 -14.95 -6.24
C GLN A 174 6.11 -15.22 -4.90
N ARG A 175 6.73 -14.84 -3.78
CA ARG A 175 6.13 -14.98 -2.45
C ARG A 175 4.81 -14.21 -2.30
N VAL A 176 4.74 -12.99 -2.82
CA VAL A 176 3.50 -12.19 -2.86
C VAL A 176 2.41 -12.94 -3.63
N ARG A 177 2.73 -13.47 -4.81
CA ARG A 177 1.78 -14.24 -5.64
C ARG A 177 1.32 -15.52 -4.94
N ASP A 178 2.20 -16.28 -4.30
CA ASP A 178 1.86 -17.50 -3.55
C ASP A 178 0.91 -17.22 -2.38
N LEU A 179 1.08 -16.09 -1.70
CA LEU A 179 0.17 -15.66 -0.64
C LEU A 179 -1.21 -15.30 -1.19
N LEU A 180 -1.29 -14.64 -2.34
CA LEU A 180 -2.56 -14.32 -3.01
C LEU A 180 -3.27 -15.56 -3.54
N ASP A 181 -2.51 -16.54 -4.03
CA ASP A 181 -3.07 -17.83 -4.44
C ASP A 181 -3.59 -18.61 -3.23
N SER A 182 -2.91 -18.51 -2.08
CA SER A 182 -3.38 -19.06 -0.80
C SER A 182 -4.68 -18.37 -0.35
N ALA A 183 -4.78 -17.04 -0.47
CA ALA A 183 -6.00 -16.30 -0.17
C ALA A 183 -7.17 -16.75 -1.06
N GLN A 184 -6.93 -16.82 -2.37
CA GLN A 184 -7.94 -17.26 -3.35
C GLN A 184 -8.38 -18.70 -3.12
N SER A 185 -7.45 -19.62 -2.91
CA SER A 185 -7.74 -21.03 -2.65
C SER A 185 -8.55 -21.21 -1.37
N THR A 186 -8.27 -20.41 -0.35
CA THR A 186 -8.99 -20.44 0.94
C THR A 186 -10.47 -20.11 0.75
N ILE A 187 -10.80 -19.00 0.06
CA ILE A 187 -12.20 -18.61 -0.17
C ILE A 187 -12.90 -19.47 -1.22
N ALA A 188 -12.16 -20.06 -2.15
CA ALA A 188 -12.73 -20.99 -3.13
C ALA A 188 -13.11 -22.34 -2.50
N ALA A 189 -12.31 -22.82 -1.52
CA ALA A 189 -12.61 -24.04 -0.80
C ALA A 189 -13.79 -23.87 0.18
N THR A 190 -13.88 -22.70 0.82
CA THR A 190 -14.95 -22.39 1.78
C THR A 190 -15.28 -20.91 1.71
N ALA A 191 -16.49 -20.56 1.32
CA ALA A 191 -16.91 -19.16 1.27
C ALA A 191 -16.87 -18.51 2.67
N PRO A 192 -16.43 -17.25 2.79
CA PRO A 192 -16.51 -16.50 4.03
C PRO A 192 -17.95 -16.43 4.57
N SER A 193 -18.11 -16.58 5.88
CA SER A 193 -19.43 -16.53 6.52
C SER A 193 -20.02 -15.11 6.52
N THR A 194 -21.34 -15.02 6.72
CA THR A 194 -22.01 -13.73 6.92
C THR A 194 -21.47 -13.01 8.17
N PHE A 195 -21.15 -13.76 9.24
CA PHE A 195 -20.54 -13.16 10.44
C PHE A 195 -19.21 -12.47 10.10
N PHE A 196 -18.33 -13.14 9.34
CA PHE A 196 -17.08 -12.52 8.91
C PHE A 196 -17.32 -11.23 8.10
N THR A 197 -18.20 -11.29 7.09
CA THR A 197 -18.40 -10.17 6.16
C THR A 197 -19.10 -8.96 6.77
N THR A 198 -19.89 -9.18 7.85
CA THR A 198 -20.66 -8.10 8.49
C THR A 198 -20.10 -7.63 9.84
N ARG A 199 -19.24 -8.42 10.49
CA ARG A 199 -18.74 -8.13 11.86
C ARG A 199 -17.22 -7.97 11.93
N ILE A 200 -16.47 -8.59 11.01
CA ILE A 200 -15.01 -8.58 11.04
C ILE A 200 -14.45 -7.74 9.90
N LEU A 201 -14.95 -7.94 8.70
CA LEU A 201 -14.49 -7.20 7.52
C LEU A 201 -14.95 -5.73 7.60
N THR A 202 -14.05 -4.81 7.30
CA THR A 202 -14.36 -3.38 7.25
C THR A 202 -15.48 -3.10 6.25
N PRO A 203 -16.51 -2.33 6.62
CA PRO A 203 -17.58 -1.97 5.69
C PRO A 203 -17.05 -1.33 4.41
N GLY A 204 -17.59 -1.73 3.27
CA GLY A 204 -17.16 -1.27 1.95
C GLY A 204 -16.00 -2.07 1.34
N VAL A 205 -15.36 -2.97 2.09
CA VAL A 205 -14.35 -3.89 1.54
C VAL A 205 -15.04 -5.13 0.95
N ASN A 206 -14.72 -5.44 -0.30
CA ASN A 206 -15.07 -6.70 -0.95
C ASN A 206 -13.83 -7.57 -1.03
N LEU A 207 -13.73 -8.59 -0.17
CA LEU A 207 -12.53 -9.42 -0.04
C LEU A 207 -12.20 -10.15 -1.34
N SER A 208 -13.20 -10.71 -2.04
CA SER A 208 -12.97 -11.44 -3.30
C SER A 208 -12.43 -10.53 -4.39
N ASN A 209 -13.05 -9.35 -4.60
CA ASN A 209 -12.56 -8.37 -5.56
C ASN A 209 -11.16 -7.88 -5.22
N MET A 210 -10.88 -7.62 -3.93
CA MET A 210 -9.57 -7.19 -3.47
C MET A 210 -8.48 -8.23 -3.77
N ILE A 211 -8.76 -9.51 -3.50
CA ILE A 211 -7.83 -10.61 -3.81
C ILE A 211 -7.57 -10.67 -5.33
N GLN A 212 -8.61 -10.62 -6.15
CA GLN A 212 -8.45 -10.69 -7.61
C GLN A 212 -7.71 -9.49 -8.17
N LEU A 213 -7.97 -8.29 -7.65
CA LEU A 213 -7.21 -7.12 -8.09
C LEU A 213 -5.73 -7.21 -7.71
N PHE A 214 -5.40 -7.62 -6.48
CA PHE A 214 -4.02 -7.81 -6.08
C PHE A 214 -3.35 -8.89 -6.95
N ARG A 215 -4.03 -10.00 -7.26
CA ARG A 215 -3.53 -11.01 -8.19
C ARG A 215 -3.23 -10.42 -9.57
N ALA A 216 -4.14 -9.58 -10.11
CA ALA A 216 -3.92 -8.89 -11.38
C ALA A 216 -2.71 -7.93 -11.32
N ARG A 217 -2.62 -7.11 -10.25
CA ARG A 217 -1.53 -6.16 -10.01
C ARG A 217 -0.16 -6.84 -10.00
N TYR A 218 0.00 -7.90 -9.22
CA TYR A 218 1.28 -8.59 -9.10
C TYR A 218 1.59 -9.54 -10.26
N ALA A 219 0.59 -10.05 -10.96
CA ALA A 219 0.79 -10.72 -12.25
C ALA A 219 1.33 -9.73 -13.31
N ARG A 220 0.77 -8.52 -13.38
CA ARG A 220 1.28 -7.43 -14.23
C ARG A 220 2.74 -7.09 -13.90
N ILE A 221 3.09 -6.95 -12.62
CA ILE A 221 4.46 -6.66 -12.17
C ILE A 221 5.41 -7.81 -12.56
N ALA A 222 4.93 -9.06 -12.52
CA ALA A 222 5.66 -10.25 -12.96
C ALA A 222 5.76 -10.39 -14.50
N ASN A 223 5.11 -9.52 -15.27
CA ASN A 223 4.93 -9.65 -16.72
C ASN A 223 4.19 -10.94 -17.15
N ASP A 224 3.35 -11.48 -16.27
CA ASP A 224 2.47 -12.62 -16.56
C ASP A 224 1.13 -12.11 -17.10
N ASP A 225 1.12 -11.82 -18.42
CA ASP A 225 -0.03 -11.21 -19.07
C ASP A 225 -1.27 -12.11 -19.02
N ALA A 226 -1.11 -13.43 -19.08
CA ALA A 226 -2.22 -14.37 -19.01
C ALA A 226 -2.91 -14.35 -17.62
N ALA A 227 -2.13 -14.43 -16.55
CA ALA A 227 -2.65 -14.34 -15.18
C ALA A 227 -3.24 -12.94 -14.89
N ALA A 228 -2.62 -11.86 -15.40
CA ALA A 228 -3.13 -10.51 -15.26
C ALA A 228 -4.51 -10.34 -15.89
N ILE A 229 -4.72 -10.84 -17.12
CA ILE A 229 -6.03 -10.83 -17.80
C ILE A 229 -7.05 -11.69 -17.03
N ALA A 230 -6.67 -12.91 -16.64
CA ALA A 230 -7.57 -13.83 -15.95
C ALA A 230 -8.08 -13.24 -14.64
N ALA A 231 -7.19 -12.69 -13.80
CA ALA A 231 -7.56 -12.07 -12.54
C ALA A 231 -8.36 -10.77 -12.74
N SER A 232 -7.99 -9.91 -13.69
CA SER A 232 -8.72 -8.67 -14.01
C SER A 232 -10.16 -8.94 -14.43
N ASN A 233 -10.42 -10.05 -15.12
CA ASN A 233 -11.77 -10.44 -15.54
C ASN A 233 -12.69 -10.83 -14.37
N GLN A 234 -12.12 -11.17 -13.21
CA GLN A 234 -12.87 -11.53 -12.01
C GLN A 234 -13.21 -10.33 -11.12
N VAL A 235 -12.62 -9.16 -11.37
CA VAL A 235 -12.91 -7.94 -10.60
C VAL A 235 -14.24 -7.35 -11.05
N ALA A 236 -15.22 -7.29 -10.14
CA ALA A 236 -16.49 -6.61 -10.41
C ALA A 236 -16.28 -5.10 -10.56
N ARG A 237 -16.93 -4.52 -11.55
CA ARG A 237 -16.75 -3.12 -11.97
C ARG A 237 -18.04 -2.30 -11.91
N SER A 238 -19.07 -2.82 -11.26
CA SER A 238 -20.36 -2.13 -11.11
C SER A 238 -21.03 -2.52 -9.80
N GLY A 239 -21.91 -1.64 -9.30
CA GLY A 239 -22.65 -1.85 -8.08
C GLY A 239 -21.83 -1.60 -6.81
N THR A 240 -22.43 -1.88 -5.65
CA THR A 240 -21.82 -1.61 -4.33
C THR A 240 -20.62 -2.52 -4.00
N THR A 241 -20.43 -3.60 -4.74
CA THR A 241 -19.33 -4.56 -4.53
C THR A 241 -18.07 -4.25 -5.34
N ALA A 242 -18.10 -3.23 -6.20
CA ALA A 242 -17.03 -2.95 -7.14
C ALA A 242 -15.82 -2.25 -6.52
N VAL A 243 -15.99 -1.55 -5.39
CA VAL A 243 -14.93 -0.79 -4.72
C VAL A 243 -14.70 -1.35 -3.32
N SER A 244 -13.46 -1.71 -3.03
CA SER A 244 -13.01 -1.97 -1.66
C SER A 244 -12.33 -0.72 -1.12
N ALA A 245 -12.77 -0.24 0.04
CA ALA A 245 -12.23 0.95 0.66
C ALA A 245 -11.97 0.70 2.14
N LEU A 246 -10.85 1.21 2.64
CA LEU A 246 -10.60 1.28 4.08
C LEU A 246 -11.36 2.47 4.65
N GLN A 247 -12.05 2.23 5.75
CA GLN A 247 -12.81 3.27 6.42
C GLN A 247 -12.15 3.63 7.74
N PHE A 248 -12.15 4.93 8.04
CA PHE A 248 -11.56 5.48 9.24
C PHE A 248 -12.66 6.01 10.15
N VAL A 249 -12.53 5.70 11.44
CA VAL A 249 -13.40 6.20 12.51
C VAL A 249 -12.52 6.77 13.61
N THR A 250 -13.04 7.73 14.37
CA THR A 250 -12.32 8.29 15.51
C THR A 250 -11.99 7.18 16.52
N PRO A 251 -10.72 7.10 17.05
CA PRO A 251 -9.63 8.07 16.90
C PRO A 251 -8.73 7.86 15.67
N THR A 252 -8.95 6.82 14.86
CA THR A 252 -8.16 6.56 13.65
C THR A 252 -8.63 7.45 12.52
N VAL A 253 -7.75 8.26 11.97
CA VAL A 253 -8.07 9.18 10.87
C VAL A 253 -7.42 8.72 9.58
N ASN A 254 -8.00 9.16 8.46
CA ASN A 254 -7.42 9.01 7.14
C ASN A 254 -5.99 9.57 7.12
N PHE A 255 -5.07 8.80 6.57
CA PHE A 255 -3.66 9.17 6.51
C PHE A 255 -3.44 10.52 5.83
N TYR A 256 -4.05 10.76 4.67
CA TYR A 256 -3.90 12.03 3.94
C TYR A 256 -4.44 13.23 4.71
N SER A 257 -5.53 13.07 5.44
CA SER A 257 -6.04 14.13 6.30
C SER A 257 -5.04 14.53 7.39
N ASN A 258 -4.27 13.58 7.93
CA ASN A 258 -3.22 13.85 8.91
C ASN A 258 -2.05 14.65 8.34
N VAL A 259 -1.84 14.60 7.03
CA VAL A 259 -0.66 15.21 6.38
C VAL A 259 -1.03 16.36 5.44
N THR A 260 -2.24 16.93 5.57
CA THR A 260 -2.65 18.09 4.78
C THR A 260 -1.99 19.39 5.20
N GLY A 261 -1.34 19.42 6.37
CA GLY A 261 -0.67 20.62 6.88
C GLY A 261 0.38 20.31 7.93
N GLY A 262 1.05 21.34 8.43
CA GLY A 262 2.04 21.24 9.51
C GLY A 262 3.34 20.57 9.07
N ALA A 263 4.08 20.01 10.04
CA ALA A 263 5.44 19.51 9.90
C ALA A 263 5.59 18.33 8.90
N ASN A 264 4.53 17.54 8.72
CA ASN A 264 4.51 16.43 7.76
C ASN A 264 3.62 16.73 6.55
N GLY A 265 3.28 18.00 6.34
CA GLY A 265 2.30 18.41 5.35
C GLY A 265 2.76 18.20 3.92
N ILE A 266 1.86 17.60 3.12
CA ILE A 266 1.99 17.46 1.67
C ILE A 266 0.72 17.94 0.99
N ALA A 267 0.88 18.33 -0.27
CA ALA A 267 -0.25 18.65 -1.13
C ALA A 267 0.02 18.19 -2.57
N PRO A 268 -1.04 18.00 -3.37
CA PRO A 268 -0.89 17.65 -4.78
C PRO A 268 -0.07 18.69 -5.54
N ARG A 269 0.87 18.24 -6.36
CA ARG A 269 1.55 19.16 -7.29
C ARG A 269 0.57 19.65 -8.35
N ARG A 270 0.51 20.97 -8.55
CA ARG A 270 -0.33 21.57 -9.60
C ARG A 270 0.05 21.06 -10.99
N GLN A 271 1.34 20.76 -11.24
CA GLN A 271 1.80 20.23 -12.51
C GLN A 271 1.12 18.92 -12.88
N TRP A 272 0.78 18.08 -11.88
CA TRP A 272 0.00 16.86 -12.13
C TRP A 272 -1.31 17.17 -12.86
N ARG A 273 -2.10 18.13 -12.36
CA ARG A 273 -3.36 18.57 -12.98
C ARG A 273 -3.13 19.28 -14.33
N LEU A 274 -2.14 20.17 -14.41
CA LEU A 274 -1.88 20.93 -15.63
C LEU A 274 -1.35 20.06 -16.79
N SER A 275 -0.81 18.87 -16.52
CA SER A 275 -0.34 17.94 -17.53
C SER A 275 -1.43 16.98 -18.04
N MET A 276 -2.65 17.09 -17.53
CA MET A 276 -3.78 16.28 -18.01
C MET A 276 -4.19 16.67 -19.44
N THR A 277 -4.73 15.70 -20.17
CA THR A 277 -5.37 15.94 -21.45
C THR A 277 -6.53 16.92 -21.27
N GLY A 278 -6.68 17.87 -22.20
CA GLY A 278 -7.80 18.82 -22.13
C GLY A 278 -9.15 18.11 -22.08
N GLY A 279 -9.97 18.49 -21.11
CA GLY A 279 -11.27 17.85 -20.87
C GLY A 279 -11.28 16.73 -19.84
N ASP A 280 -10.12 16.24 -19.38
CA ASP A 280 -10.04 15.21 -18.36
C ASP A 280 -10.64 15.69 -17.01
N GLN A 281 -11.62 14.96 -16.48
CA GLN A 281 -12.36 15.36 -15.29
C GLN A 281 -11.81 14.74 -14.01
N ARG A 282 -10.85 13.82 -14.06
CA ARG A 282 -10.31 13.09 -12.89
C ARG A 282 -9.72 14.01 -11.83
N PHE A 283 -9.20 15.18 -12.24
CA PHE A 283 -8.69 16.14 -11.26
C PHE A 283 -9.75 16.58 -10.26
N THR A 284 -11.01 16.71 -10.67
CA THR A 284 -12.10 17.14 -9.78
C THR A 284 -12.38 16.17 -8.65
N TYR A 285 -12.03 14.90 -8.83
CA TYR A 285 -12.14 13.87 -7.80
C TYR A 285 -11.06 14.05 -6.72
N PHE A 286 -9.82 14.31 -7.12
CA PHE A 286 -8.68 14.31 -6.21
C PHE A 286 -8.34 15.68 -5.63
N VAL A 287 -8.46 16.74 -6.42
CA VAL A 287 -7.91 18.05 -6.07
C VAL A 287 -8.89 19.21 -6.31
N VAL A 288 -8.69 20.26 -5.55
CA VAL A 288 -9.27 21.58 -5.79
C VAL A 288 -8.15 22.50 -6.29
N PRO A 289 -8.32 23.17 -7.45
CA PRO A 289 -7.34 24.13 -7.91
C PRO A 289 -7.03 25.21 -6.86
N ALA A 290 -5.77 25.36 -6.52
CA ALA A 290 -5.27 26.33 -5.55
C ALA A 290 -4.03 27.04 -6.09
N ALA A 291 -3.54 28.05 -5.36
CA ALA A 291 -2.38 28.84 -5.77
C ALA A 291 -1.38 28.96 -4.60
N THR A 292 -1.14 27.87 -3.91
CA THR A 292 -0.18 27.83 -2.82
C THR A 292 1.21 27.43 -3.33
N THR A 293 2.25 27.86 -2.61
CA THR A 293 3.64 27.52 -2.90
C THR A 293 4.18 26.60 -1.80
N GLY A 294 4.76 25.49 -2.19
CA GLY A 294 5.42 24.55 -1.30
C GLY A 294 6.77 25.04 -0.80
N ARG A 295 7.40 24.22 0.03
CA ARG A 295 8.65 24.57 0.73
C ARG A 295 9.81 24.89 -0.23
N VAL A 296 9.92 24.17 -1.34
CA VAL A 296 10.98 24.35 -2.36
C VAL A 296 10.50 25.08 -3.62
N GLY A 297 9.41 25.80 -3.52
CA GLY A 297 8.88 26.59 -4.64
C GLY A 297 7.89 25.84 -5.55
N SER A 298 7.60 24.57 -5.31
CA SER A 298 6.61 23.81 -6.03
C SER A 298 5.22 24.45 -5.94
N LEU A 299 4.52 24.57 -7.05
CA LEU A 299 3.14 25.05 -7.05
C LEU A 299 2.20 23.90 -6.70
N LEU A 300 1.28 24.16 -5.75
CA LEU A 300 0.40 23.17 -5.15
C LEU A 300 -1.07 23.47 -5.43
N ASP A 301 -1.85 22.41 -5.59
CA ASP A 301 -3.30 22.41 -5.48
C ASP A 301 -3.71 21.93 -4.06
N ALA A 302 -4.98 22.06 -3.70
CA ALA A 302 -5.51 21.54 -2.43
C ALA A 302 -6.10 20.15 -2.61
N TRP A 303 -6.11 19.34 -1.54
CA TRP A 303 -6.81 18.08 -1.52
C TRP A 303 -8.32 18.27 -1.61
N ASN A 304 -9.02 17.44 -2.38
CA ASN A 304 -10.47 17.33 -2.40
C ASN A 304 -10.90 16.03 -1.72
N ARG A 305 -10.62 14.89 -2.38
CA ARG A 305 -11.09 13.55 -1.97
C ARG A 305 -10.69 13.15 -0.55
N TYR A 306 -9.48 13.51 -0.13
CA TYR A 306 -8.88 13.07 1.13
C TYR A 306 -8.77 14.18 2.17
N ALA A 307 -9.51 15.27 2.01
CA ALA A 307 -9.45 16.45 2.89
C ALA A 307 -10.06 16.19 4.28
N THR A 308 -10.97 15.25 4.41
CA THR A 308 -11.66 14.97 5.69
C THR A 308 -11.07 13.75 6.39
N ALA A 309 -11.05 13.78 7.73
CA ALA A 309 -10.47 12.74 8.57
C ALA A 309 -11.11 11.35 8.39
N THR A 310 -12.37 11.30 7.97
CA THR A 310 -13.14 10.06 7.81
C THR A 310 -13.33 9.65 6.34
N ALA A 311 -12.73 10.38 5.39
CA ALA A 311 -12.82 10.00 3.98
C ALA A 311 -12.22 8.60 3.78
N PRO A 312 -12.95 7.64 3.17
CA PRO A 312 -12.43 6.31 2.93
C PRO A 312 -11.30 6.35 1.91
N LEU A 313 -10.24 5.57 2.15
CA LEU A 313 -9.18 5.32 1.17
C LEU A 313 -9.57 4.10 0.34
N PRO A 314 -9.70 4.21 -0.97
CA PRO A 314 -9.85 3.05 -1.83
C PRO A 314 -8.61 2.18 -1.75
N VAL A 315 -8.78 0.88 -1.49
CA VAL A 315 -7.68 -0.11 -1.58
C VAL A 315 -7.27 -0.27 -3.05
N TYR A 316 -8.22 -0.05 -3.94
CA TYR A 316 -8.03 0.00 -5.39
C TYR A 316 -9.17 0.77 -6.06
N PHE A 317 -8.96 1.22 -7.28
CA PHE A 317 -10.01 1.67 -8.18
C PHE A 317 -10.35 0.55 -9.17
N PRO A 318 -11.63 0.34 -9.53
CA PRO A 318 -12.02 -0.71 -10.49
C PRO A 318 -11.34 -0.57 -11.84
N ASP A 319 -11.06 0.64 -12.27
CA ASP A 319 -10.40 0.94 -13.55
C ASP A 319 -8.92 0.54 -13.54
N GLU A 320 -8.30 0.31 -12.38
CA GLU A 320 -6.98 -0.33 -12.31
C GLU A 320 -7.01 -1.71 -12.99
N ALA A 321 -8.04 -2.51 -12.73
CA ALA A 321 -8.18 -3.84 -13.36
C ALA A 321 -8.33 -3.74 -14.88
N LEU A 322 -9.06 -2.73 -15.37
CA LEU A 322 -9.17 -2.46 -16.81
C LEU A 322 -7.83 -2.08 -17.41
N LEU A 323 -7.11 -1.17 -16.77
CA LEU A 323 -5.81 -0.70 -17.27
C LEU A 323 -4.74 -1.81 -17.23
N ILE A 324 -4.77 -2.70 -16.23
CA ILE A 324 -3.94 -3.91 -16.20
C ILE A 324 -4.28 -4.82 -17.38
N LYS A 325 -5.57 -5.08 -17.62
CA LYS A 325 -6.03 -5.91 -18.74
C LYS A 325 -5.65 -5.31 -20.09
N ALA A 326 -5.85 -4.01 -20.27
CA ALA A 326 -5.48 -3.30 -21.50
C ALA A 326 -3.97 -3.40 -21.78
N GLU A 327 -3.12 -3.21 -20.75
CA GLU A 327 -1.67 -3.37 -20.87
C GLU A 327 -1.30 -4.79 -21.32
N ALA A 328 -1.84 -5.81 -20.65
CA ALA A 328 -1.55 -7.21 -20.97
C ALA A 328 -1.98 -7.58 -22.41
N LEU A 329 -3.17 -7.13 -22.85
CA LEU A 329 -3.64 -7.32 -24.22
C LEU A 329 -2.75 -6.62 -25.25
N ALA A 330 -2.31 -5.38 -24.96
CA ALA A 330 -1.41 -4.63 -25.84
C ALA A 330 -0.06 -5.34 -25.97
N ARG A 331 0.48 -5.87 -24.88
CA ARG A 331 1.74 -6.65 -24.89
C ARG A 331 1.63 -7.95 -25.69
N GLN A 332 0.43 -8.56 -25.72
CA GLN A 332 0.13 -9.71 -26.57
C GLN A 332 -0.21 -9.34 -28.04
N ASN A 333 -0.04 -8.06 -28.42
CA ASN A 333 -0.38 -7.52 -29.73
C ASN A 333 -1.89 -7.63 -30.09
N ASN A 334 -2.76 -7.82 -29.12
CA ASN A 334 -4.22 -7.79 -29.30
C ASN A 334 -4.74 -6.34 -29.19
N PHE A 335 -4.35 -5.51 -30.15
CA PHE A 335 -4.55 -4.05 -30.09
C PHE A 335 -6.02 -3.65 -30.08
N ALA A 336 -6.87 -4.32 -30.88
CA ALA A 336 -8.30 -4.00 -30.91
C ALA A 336 -8.96 -4.22 -29.55
N ALA A 337 -8.67 -5.34 -28.90
CA ALA A 337 -9.20 -5.63 -27.57
C ALA A 337 -8.58 -4.70 -26.48
N ALA A 338 -7.29 -4.38 -26.60
CA ALA A 338 -6.62 -3.45 -25.69
C ALA A 338 -7.27 -2.06 -25.75
N ILE A 339 -7.51 -1.52 -26.96
CA ILE A 339 -8.16 -0.22 -27.18
C ILE A 339 -9.60 -0.24 -26.64
N ALA A 340 -10.38 -1.27 -26.92
CA ALA A 340 -11.75 -1.36 -26.41
C ALA A 340 -11.82 -1.34 -24.87
N VAL A 341 -10.89 -2.00 -24.18
CA VAL A 341 -10.77 -1.94 -22.72
C VAL A 341 -10.29 -0.59 -22.25
N LEU A 342 -9.29 0.01 -22.90
CA LEU A 342 -8.78 1.33 -22.61
C LEU A 342 -9.87 2.41 -22.74
N ASP A 343 -10.69 2.32 -23.80
CA ASP A 343 -11.80 3.24 -24.03
C ASP A 343 -12.87 3.15 -22.93
N SER A 344 -13.03 1.99 -22.31
CA SER A 344 -13.94 1.85 -21.15
C SER A 344 -13.50 2.72 -19.95
N VAL A 345 -12.22 3.07 -19.84
CA VAL A 345 -11.70 4.02 -18.84
C VAL A 345 -11.77 5.44 -19.37
N ARG A 346 -11.31 5.67 -20.60
CA ARG A 346 -11.24 7.01 -21.19
C ARG A 346 -12.61 7.68 -21.30
N THR A 347 -13.61 6.93 -21.72
CA THR A 347 -14.96 7.46 -21.98
C THR A 347 -15.89 7.41 -20.77
N ASP A 348 -15.41 6.93 -19.62
CA ASP A 348 -16.21 6.95 -18.39
C ASP A 348 -16.46 8.38 -17.92
N CYS A 349 -17.69 8.84 -18.01
CA CYS A 349 -18.05 10.25 -17.89
C CYS A 349 -18.97 10.53 -16.71
N THR A 350 -19.88 9.65 -16.40
CA THR A 350 -20.86 9.87 -15.34
C THR A 350 -21.10 8.59 -14.58
N GLY A 351 -21.39 8.72 -13.29
CA GLY A 351 -21.59 7.67 -12.31
C GLY A 351 -22.46 6.46 -12.68
N GLY A 352 -22.45 6.06 -13.95
CA GLY A 352 -23.22 4.95 -14.47
C GLY A 352 -22.88 3.59 -13.86
N ARG A 353 -21.73 3.47 -13.18
CA ARG A 353 -21.34 2.22 -12.50
C ARG A 353 -21.77 2.17 -11.03
N GLY A 354 -22.23 3.28 -10.47
CA GLY A 354 -22.63 3.36 -9.06
C GLY A 354 -21.49 3.19 -8.07
N ILE A 355 -20.26 3.50 -8.50
CA ILE A 355 -19.03 3.44 -7.70
C ILE A 355 -18.40 4.83 -7.58
N ASP A 356 -17.69 5.04 -6.47
CA ASP A 356 -16.95 6.26 -6.18
C ASP A 356 -15.52 6.10 -6.73
N ASP A 357 -15.33 6.45 -8.00
CA ASP A 357 -14.04 6.40 -8.71
C ASP A 357 -13.83 7.66 -9.56
N PRO A 358 -12.59 7.98 -9.95
CA PRO A 358 -12.29 9.10 -10.83
C PRO A 358 -12.94 8.90 -12.21
N LYS A 359 -13.40 9.99 -12.86
CA LYS A 359 -14.05 9.97 -14.17
C LYS A 359 -13.21 10.72 -15.19
N ALA A 360 -12.71 10.02 -16.21
CA ALA A 360 -11.86 10.63 -17.24
C ALA A 360 -12.67 11.54 -18.17
N CYS A 361 -13.82 11.09 -18.62
CA CYS A 361 -14.69 11.84 -19.55
C CYS A 361 -13.97 12.32 -20.81
N LEU A 362 -13.07 11.49 -21.34
CA LEU A 362 -12.30 11.76 -22.55
C LEU A 362 -12.95 11.12 -23.78
N ALA A 363 -12.55 11.57 -24.97
CA ALA A 363 -12.87 10.87 -26.21
C ALA A 363 -12.21 9.48 -26.25
N ALA A 364 -12.77 8.56 -27.03
CA ALA A 364 -12.15 7.29 -27.33
C ALA A 364 -10.74 7.47 -27.92
N TYR A 365 -9.91 6.43 -27.78
CA TYR A 365 -8.55 6.46 -28.29
C TYR A 365 -8.51 6.68 -29.80
N SER A 366 -7.73 7.65 -30.23
CA SER A 366 -7.55 8.00 -31.64
C SER A 366 -6.06 8.02 -32.07
N GLY A 367 -5.17 7.48 -31.22
CA GLY A 367 -3.75 7.41 -31.51
C GLY A 367 -3.37 6.29 -32.49
N ALA A 368 -2.08 6.14 -32.76
CA ALA A 368 -1.58 5.09 -33.63
C ALA A 368 -1.86 3.69 -33.06
N VAL A 369 -2.31 2.76 -33.91
CA VAL A 369 -2.59 1.36 -33.52
C VAL A 369 -1.29 0.56 -33.53
N THR A 370 -0.41 0.90 -32.60
CA THR A 370 0.88 0.22 -32.35
C THR A 370 1.01 -0.11 -30.87
N GLN A 371 1.72 -1.18 -30.53
CA GLN A 371 1.97 -1.56 -29.12
C GLN A 371 2.51 -0.36 -28.32
N ALA A 372 3.47 0.33 -28.89
CA ALA A 372 4.13 1.45 -28.25
C ALA A 372 3.16 2.60 -27.90
N ALA A 373 2.34 3.04 -28.85
CA ALA A 373 1.42 4.15 -28.65
C ALA A 373 0.28 3.79 -27.69
N ILE A 374 -0.22 2.57 -27.76
CA ILE A 374 -1.26 2.06 -26.85
C ILE A 374 -0.72 1.95 -25.41
N LEU A 375 0.48 1.41 -25.22
CA LEU A 375 1.11 1.32 -23.90
C LEU A 375 1.42 2.72 -23.32
N ASP A 376 1.79 3.70 -24.14
CA ASP A 376 1.97 5.07 -23.68
C ASP A 376 0.67 5.69 -23.18
N ASP A 377 -0.44 5.51 -23.91
CA ASP A 377 -1.75 6.02 -23.44
C ASP A 377 -2.20 5.31 -22.16
N ILE A 378 -2.07 3.97 -22.08
CA ILE A 378 -2.38 3.23 -20.86
C ILE A 378 -1.58 3.78 -19.67
N TYR A 379 -0.28 4.08 -19.86
CA TYR A 379 0.55 4.68 -18.83
C TYR A 379 0.04 6.07 -18.41
N VAL A 380 -0.42 6.89 -19.37
CA VAL A 380 -1.05 8.18 -19.10
C VAL A 380 -2.33 8.01 -18.30
N GLN A 381 -3.22 7.07 -18.72
CA GLN A 381 -4.47 6.83 -18.00
C GLN A 381 -4.20 6.34 -16.57
N ARG A 382 -3.24 5.43 -16.37
CA ARG A 382 -2.84 4.97 -15.04
C ARG A 382 -2.33 6.09 -14.14
N ARG A 383 -1.56 7.03 -14.70
CA ARG A 383 -1.05 8.19 -13.94
C ARG A 383 -2.17 9.01 -13.31
N TYR A 384 -3.26 9.19 -14.04
CA TYR A 384 -4.37 10.04 -13.58
C TYR A 384 -5.43 9.26 -12.81
N GLU A 385 -5.65 8.01 -13.15
CA GLU A 385 -6.60 7.13 -12.47
C GLU A 385 -6.13 6.75 -11.07
N LEU A 386 -4.85 6.49 -10.92
CA LEU A 386 -4.26 5.92 -9.72
C LEU A 386 -3.49 6.96 -8.88
N PHE A 387 -3.82 8.24 -9.03
CA PHE A 387 -3.18 9.32 -8.28
C PHE A 387 -3.34 9.10 -6.76
N GLY A 388 -2.24 9.26 -6.04
CA GLY A 388 -2.23 9.09 -4.59
C GLY A 388 -2.30 7.65 -4.09
N THR A 389 -2.12 6.65 -4.95
CA THR A 389 -2.09 5.23 -4.54
C THR A 389 -0.68 4.68 -4.33
N GLY A 390 0.35 5.45 -4.69
CA GLY A 390 1.75 5.02 -4.66
C GLY A 390 2.17 4.15 -5.86
N LEU A 391 1.23 3.65 -6.66
CA LEU A 391 1.51 2.73 -7.79
C LEU A 391 2.29 3.38 -8.93
N ARG A 392 2.26 4.71 -9.01
CA ARG A 392 3.02 5.49 -9.99
C ARG A 392 4.51 5.17 -9.94
N TRP A 393 5.07 4.92 -8.76
CA TRP A 393 6.48 4.65 -8.58
C TRP A 393 6.93 3.36 -9.30
N GLU A 394 6.18 2.29 -9.17
CA GLU A 394 6.43 1.05 -9.92
C GLU A 394 6.16 1.24 -11.42
N ASP A 395 5.11 1.96 -11.79
CA ASP A 395 4.79 2.26 -13.19
C ASP A 395 5.91 3.01 -13.89
N SER A 396 6.54 3.98 -13.22
CA SER A 396 7.68 4.74 -13.75
C SER A 396 8.88 3.85 -14.06
N ARG A 397 9.23 2.94 -13.13
CA ARG A 397 10.31 1.95 -13.33
C ARG A 397 10.00 0.99 -14.47
N ARG A 398 8.79 0.44 -14.50
CA ARG A 398 8.34 -0.51 -15.52
C ARG A 398 8.31 0.11 -16.91
N ARG A 399 7.81 1.32 -17.04
CA ARG A 399 7.77 2.02 -18.34
C ARG A 399 9.16 2.18 -18.93
N THR A 400 10.13 2.60 -18.14
CA THR A 400 11.52 2.76 -18.58
C THR A 400 12.13 1.42 -19.00
N ALA A 401 11.88 0.34 -18.25
CA ALA A 401 12.38 -0.99 -18.59
C ALA A 401 11.80 -1.52 -19.92
N ILE A 402 10.53 -1.19 -20.22
CA ILE A 402 9.83 -1.66 -21.43
C ILE A 402 10.17 -0.78 -22.67
N ARG A 403 10.26 0.51 -22.47
CA ARG A 403 10.34 1.50 -23.57
C ARG A 403 11.72 2.15 -23.73
N GLY A 404 12.59 1.96 -22.73
CA GLY A 404 13.80 2.76 -22.63
C GLY A 404 13.54 4.24 -22.25
N PRO A 405 14.61 5.02 -22.00
CA PRO A 405 14.49 6.44 -21.74
C PRO A 405 13.89 7.14 -22.96
N VAL A 406 12.81 7.89 -22.77
CA VAL A 406 12.19 8.69 -23.84
C VAL A 406 12.79 10.09 -23.78
N ALA A 407 13.47 10.50 -24.85
CA ALA A 407 14.20 11.76 -24.93
C ALA A 407 13.30 13.01 -24.78
N THR A 408 12.03 12.89 -25.13
CA THR A 408 10.99 13.93 -24.93
C THR A 408 9.67 13.21 -24.64
N PRO A 409 9.38 12.89 -23.38
CA PRO A 409 8.13 12.23 -23.05
C PRO A 409 6.96 13.19 -23.29
N ALA A 410 5.95 12.73 -24.04
CA ALA A 410 4.65 13.40 -24.10
C ALA A 410 4.01 13.50 -22.71
N VAL A 411 4.45 12.64 -21.79
CA VAL A 411 4.16 12.67 -20.36
C VAL A 411 5.49 12.72 -19.63
N PRO A 412 5.72 13.68 -18.74
CA PRO A 412 6.93 13.72 -17.94
C PRO A 412 7.15 12.39 -17.26
N VAL A 413 8.35 11.84 -17.35
CA VAL A 413 8.74 10.69 -16.55
C VAL A 413 9.09 11.28 -15.20
N ASP A 414 8.11 11.28 -14.32
CA ASP A 414 8.25 11.77 -12.96
C ASP A 414 8.96 10.72 -12.12
N GLY A 415 9.78 11.17 -11.21
CA GLY A 415 10.44 10.32 -10.23
C GLY A 415 11.86 10.80 -9.98
N GLN A 416 12.22 10.78 -8.74
CA GLN A 416 13.49 11.30 -8.25
C GLN A 416 14.37 10.18 -7.67
N ARG A 417 13.80 8.97 -7.45
CA ARG A 417 14.50 7.90 -6.75
C ARG A 417 13.99 6.51 -7.13
N CYS A 418 14.90 5.53 -7.22
CA CYS A 418 14.56 4.14 -7.50
C CYS A 418 14.08 3.39 -6.25
N TRP A 419 14.79 3.51 -5.13
CA TRP A 419 14.59 2.71 -3.93
C TRP A 419 14.75 3.54 -2.67
N LEU A 420 14.05 3.15 -1.58
CA LEU A 420 14.30 3.71 -0.26
C LEU A 420 15.55 3.10 0.36
N PRO A 421 16.23 3.84 1.22
CA PRO A 421 17.26 3.28 2.10
C PRO A 421 16.58 2.34 3.12
N TYR A 422 17.32 1.33 3.59
CA TYR A 422 16.80 0.41 4.60
C TYR A 422 16.68 1.10 5.96
N ALA A 423 15.65 0.72 6.74
CA ALA A 423 15.40 1.27 8.06
C ALA A 423 16.62 1.07 9.00
N VAL A 424 17.02 2.13 9.68
CA VAL A 424 18.19 2.08 10.60
C VAL A 424 17.93 1.10 11.75
N GLY A 425 16.70 1.03 12.26
CA GLY A 425 16.34 0.09 13.31
C GLY A 425 16.56 -1.37 12.90
N ASP A 426 16.18 -1.74 11.67
CA ASP A 426 16.40 -3.11 11.17
C ASP A 426 17.89 -3.36 10.93
N ARG A 427 18.62 -2.42 10.34
CA ARG A 427 20.07 -2.52 10.13
C ARG A 427 20.85 -2.75 11.44
N ASN A 428 20.40 -2.16 12.53
CA ASN A 428 21.02 -2.34 13.85
C ASN A 428 20.69 -3.73 14.47
N ALA A 429 19.52 -4.28 14.17
CA ALA A 429 19.03 -5.54 14.73
C ALA A 429 19.42 -6.76 13.88
N ASN A 430 19.50 -6.61 12.56
CA ASN A 430 19.66 -7.68 11.59
C ASN A 430 20.93 -7.48 10.73
N LYS A 431 21.91 -8.35 10.90
CA LYS A 431 23.18 -8.30 10.14
C LYS A 431 23.04 -8.66 8.65
N ASN A 432 21.89 -9.22 8.25
CA ASN A 432 21.61 -9.62 6.87
C ASN A 432 21.04 -8.44 6.03
N VAL A 433 20.82 -7.27 6.62
CA VAL A 433 20.39 -6.08 5.88
C VAL A 433 21.49 -5.69 4.88
N PRO A 434 21.19 -5.65 3.57
CA PRO A 434 22.19 -5.28 2.58
C PRO A 434 22.55 -3.80 2.63
N ALA A 435 23.58 -3.42 1.89
CA ALA A 435 23.87 -2.00 1.65
C ALA A 435 22.68 -1.36 0.91
N ASP A 436 22.50 -0.06 1.12
CA ASP A 436 21.50 0.69 0.36
C ASP A 436 21.81 0.65 -1.14
N ALA A 437 20.76 0.61 -1.97
CA ALA A 437 20.92 0.63 -3.40
C ALA A 437 21.63 1.90 -3.86
N THR A 438 22.52 1.77 -4.84
CA THR A 438 23.10 2.93 -5.51
C THR A 438 22.04 3.55 -6.41
N GLU A 439 21.65 4.78 -6.13
CA GLU A 439 20.70 5.51 -6.96
C GLU A 439 21.40 6.01 -8.24
N PRO A 440 20.72 5.90 -9.40
CA PRO A 440 21.25 6.48 -10.64
C PRO A 440 21.25 8.00 -10.56
N SER A 441 22.22 8.63 -11.25
CA SER A 441 22.32 10.09 -11.29
C SER A 441 21.14 10.79 -11.99
N THR A 442 20.38 10.05 -12.79
CA THR A 442 19.17 10.52 -13.47
C THR A 442 18.10 9.46 -13.39
N PHE A 443 16.97 9.78 -12.81
CA PHE A 443 15.78 8.93 -12.79
C PHE A 443 14.91 9.25 -14.03
N PRO A 444 14.27 8.28 -14.69
CA PRO A 444 14.46 6.86 -14.46
C PRO A 444 15.46 6.27 -15.47
N ALA A 445 16.74 6.48 -15.26
CA ALA A 445 17.70 5.53 -15.81
C ALA A 445 17.33 4.12 -15.31
N THR A 446 17.90 3.09 -15.87
CA THR A 446 17.63 1.71 -15.40
C THR A 446 17.81 1.63 -13.90
N CYS A 447 16.70 1.51 -13.17
CA CYS A 447 16.79 1.25 -11.74
C CYS A 447 17.50 -0.09 -11.51
N PRO A 448 18.51 -0.16 -10.63
CA PRO A 448 19.23 -1.41 -10.39
C PRO A 448 18.27 -2.47 -9.85
N THR A 449 18.22 -3.60 -10.53
CA THR A 449 17.52 -4.81 -10.07
C THR A 449 18.59 -5.83 -9.68
N THR A 450 18.44 -6.45 -8.52
CA THR A 450 19.29 -7.60 -8.13
C THR A 450 18.73 -8.88 -8.68
#